data_022a8f4cf899866ef4a1e7e5ca618392
#
_entry.id   022a8f4cf899866ef4a1e7e5ca618392
#
_cell.length_a   1.000
_cell.length_b   1.000
_cell.length_c   1.000
_cell.angle_alpha   90.00
_cell.angle_beta   90.00
_cell.angle_gamma   90.00
#
_symmetry.space_group_name_H-M   'P 1'
#
loop_
_entity.id
_entity.type
_entity.pdbx_description
1 polymer ?
#
loop_
_entity_poly.entity_id
_entity_poly.type
_entity_poly.pdbx_seq_one_letter_code
_entity_poly.pdbx_strand_id
1 'polypeptide(L)'
;MSSFVANEEEIRNFLCRPNMKKQDGIMFAYVTSAERLAEVVPKPLKVVAPVIMGYVTHMGDPTFAAPYDEAVLYAFVSYQDKIMGAYPFVLYLSGEGAEEAMIAGREGACMPKKLADDIKIEKLENKVQAKIIRHGTEILNLKWEAGVPNDIETVKKMFGSQVKLGEPSEMASFFINYDIEQQDDGSNKFVNTELIATQSTGLTTDMEIGKIDMKLTSSEDDPLAELEVLKPVGGAHYKMDYSVMHKTLKLDSLNPEEIAPYLITGHYDRTFVTKQD
;
A
#
# COMPACT_ATOMS: atom_id res chain seq x y z
N MET A 1 -17.68 19.74 -25.92
CA MET A 1 -17.13 21.05 -25.48
C MET A 1 -16.78 20.87 -24.00
N SER A 2 -15.59 21.24 -23.58
CA SER A 2 -15.22 21.22 -22.15
C SER A 2 -16.00 22.27 -21.39
N SER A 3 -16.47 21.94 -20.19
CA SER A 3 -17.26 22.84 -19.33
C SER A 3 -16.77 22.64 -17.88
N PHE A 4 -16.93 23.66 -17.03
CA PHE A 4 -16.75 23.53 -15.58
C PHE A 4 -17.88 22.71 -14.92
N VAL A 5 -18.97 22.46 -15.62
CA VAL A 5 -20.10 21.66 -15.15
C VAL A 5 -20.08 20.33 -15.88
N ALA A 6 -19.81 19.26 -15.15
CA ALA A 6 -19.83 17.90 -15.67
C ALA A 6 -21.26 17.45 -16.00
N ASN A 7 -21.42 16.69 -17.09
CA ASN A 7 -22.69 16.07 -17.45
C ASN A 7 -22.88 14.73 -16.72
N GLU A 8 -24.08 14.14 -16.84
CA GLU A 8 -24.44 12.89 -16.15
C GLU A 8 -23.56 11.69 -16.53
N GLU A 9 -23.09 11.63 -17.78
CA GLU A 9 -22.19 10.56 -18.25
C GLU A 9 -20.79 10.69 -17.62
N GLU A 10 -20.25 11.90 -17.59
CA GLU A 10 -18.97 12.20 -16.94
C GLU A 10 -19.03 11.87 -15.45
N ILE A 11 -20.11 12.25 -14.75
CA ILE A 11 -20.30 11.93 -13.32
C ILE A 11 -20.38 10.41 -13.12
N ARG A 12 -21.13 9.68 -13.95
CA ARG A 12 -21.27 8.22 -13.87
C ARG A 12 -19.93 7.52 -14.08
N ASN A 13 -19.15 7.99 -15.06
CA ASN A 13 -17.82 7.43 -15.34
C ASN A 13 -16.83 7.70 -14.21
N PHE A 14 -16.87 8.90 -13.62
CA PHE A 14 -16.05 9.26 -12.47
C PHE A 14 -16.39 8.41 -11.22
N LEU A 15 -17.66 8.10 -11.00
CA LEU A 15 -18.14 7.32 -9.84
C LEU A 15 -18.12 5.81 -10.08
N CYS A 16 -17.54 5.32 -11.19
CA CYS A 16 -17.45 3.88 -11.43
C CYS A 16 -16.42 3.21 -10.50
N ARG A 17 -16.51 1.89 -10.36
CA ARG A 17 -15.57 1.10 -9.54
C ARG A 17 -14.16 1.18 -10.11
N PRO A 18 -13.16 1.57 -9.30
CA PRO A 18 -11.78 1.57 -9.74
C PRO A 18 -11.29 0.13 -10.00
N ASN A 19 -10.63 -0.06 -11.13
CA ASN A 19 -10.02 -1.33 -11.51
C ASN A 19 -8.55 -1.10 -11.86
N MET A 20 -7.67 -1.82 -11.18
CA MET A 20 -6.23 -1.81 -11.42
C MET A 20 -5.89 -3.00 -12.31
N LYS A 21 -5.72 -2.75 -13.61
CA LYS A 21 -5.45 -3.80 -14.61
C LYS A 21 -3.99 -3.86 -14.99
N LYS A 22 -3.58 -5.04 -15.50
CA LYS A 22 -2.25 -5.28 -16.05
C LYS A 22 -1.12 -4.93 -15.11
N GLN A 23 -1.21 -5.45 -13.89
CA GLN A 23 -0.12 -5.29 -12.92
C GLN A 23 1.02 -6.26 -13.25
N ASP A 24 2.26 -5.78 -13.14
CA ASP A 24 3.46 -6.56 -13.36
C ASP A 24 4.56 -6.08 -12.41
N GLY A 25 4.93 -6.88 -11.42
CA GLY A 25 5.84 -6.44 -10.35
C GLY A 25 6.37 -7.55 -9.48
N ILE A 26 6.99 -7.13 -8.38
CA ILE A 26 7.53 -8.01 -7.33
C ILE A 26 6.75 -7.81 -6.05
N MET A 27 6.22 -8.90 -5.49
CA MET A 27 5.81 -8.94 -4.09
C MET A 27 6.94 -9.52 -3.24
N PHE A 28 7.04 -9.09 -1.99
CA PHE A 28 8.09 -9.51 -1.07
C PHE A 28 7.59 -9.61 0.37
N ALA A 29 8.34 -10.37 1.19
CA ALA A 29 8.09 -10.45 2.62
C ALA A 29 9.40 -10.57 3.40
N TYR A 30 9.43 -9.99 4.61
CA TYR A 30 10.53 -10.10 5.55
C TYR A 30 10.05 -10.07 7.00
N VAL A 31 10.82 -10.69 7.89
CA VAL A 31 10.59 -10.65 9.34
C VAL A 31 11.15 -9.35 9.90
N THR A 32 10.39 -8.70 10.77
CA THR A 32 10.77 -7.49 11.50
C THR A 32 10.59 -7.68 13.02
N SER A 33 10.91 -6.67 13.83
CA SER A 33 10.64 -6.67 15.27
C SER A 33 9.14 -6.74 15.57
N ALA A 34 8.72 -7.74 16.35
CA ALA A 34 7.34 -7.88 16.77
C ALA A 34 6.87 -6.71 17.65
N GLU A 35 7.76 -6.22 18.53
CA GLU A 35 7.50 -5.08 19.41
C GLU A 35 7.28 -3.81 18.58
N ARG A 36 8.21 -3.52 17.66
CA ARG A 36 8.10 -2.33 16.81
C ARG A 36 6.89 -2.38 15.91
N LEU A 37 6.58 -3.54 15.35
CA LEU A 37 5.40 -3.70 14.49
C LEU A 37 4.10 -3.47 15.27
N ALA A 38 4.04 -3.90 16.53
CA ALA A 38 2.87 -3.67 17.38
C ALA A 38 2.69 -2.19 17.77
N GLU A 39 3.76 -1.38 17.78
CA GLU A 39 3.69 0.05 18.04
C GLU A 39 3.15 0.85 16.86
N VAL A 40 3.45 0.43 15.62
CA VAL A 40 3.05 1.16 14.40
C VAL A 40 1.72 0.70 13.81
N VAL A 41 1.13 -0.37 14.35
CA VAL A 41 -0.22 -0.82 13.98
C VAL A 41 -1.23 -0.28 14.99
N PRO A 42 -2.19 0.57 14.59
CA PRO A 42 -3.14 1.17 15.51
C PRO A 42 -4.16 0.16 16.03
N LYS A 43 -4.57 0.35 17.29
CA LYS A 43 -5.75 -0.36 17.81
C LYS A 43 -7.01 0.09 17.06
N PRO A 44 -8.02 -0.79 16.89
CA PRO A 44 -8.16 -2.13 17.49
C PRO A 44 -7.55 -3.27 16.63
N LEU A 45 -6.74 -2.96 15.62
CA LEU A 45 -6.07 -3.97 14.81
C LEU A 45 -5.01 -4.74 15.63
N LYS A 46 -4.89 -6.04 15.33
CA LYS A 46 -3.87 -6.92 15.94
C LYS A 46 -2.96 -7.49 14.86
N VAL A 47 -1.67 -7.39 15.06
CA VAL A 47 -0.66 -8.02 14.19
C VAL A 47 -0.78 -9.54 14.26
N VAL A 48 -0.83 -10.21 13.11
CA VAL A 48 -0.95 -11.68 13.03
C VAL A 48 0.42 -12.36 13.15
N ALA A 49 1.45 -11.76 12.57
CA ALA A 49 2.82 -12.25 12.62
C ALA A 49 3.82 -11.08 12.48
N PRO A 50 5.05 -11.19 13.01
CA PRO A 50 6.06 -10.14 12.91
C PRO A 50 6.68 -10.11 11.49
N VAL A 51 5.85 -9.98 10.49
CA VAL A 51 6.21 -10.00 9.07
C VAL A 51 5.64 -8.76 8.39
N ILE A 52 6.49 -8.05 7.69
CA ILE A 52 6.11 -7.04 6.73
C ILE A 52 6.02 -7.69 5.37
N MET A 53 4.98 -7.34 4.65
CA MET A 53 4.80 -7.66 3.25
C MET A 53 4.78 -6.38 2.42
N GLY A 54 5.04 -6.51 1.16
CA GLY A 54 4.95 -5.39 0.23
C GLY A 54 5.00 -5.83 -1.22
N TYR A 55 4.81 -4.86 -2.08
CA TYR A 55 5.08 -5.03 -3.51
C TYR A 55 5.65 -3.75 -4.11
N VAL A 56 6.33 -3.91 -5.24
CA VAL A 56 6.68 -2.82 -6.17
C VAL A 56 6.18 -3.27 -7.54
N THR A 57 5.29 -2.52 -8.16
CA THR A 57 4.58 -2.96 -9.37
C THR A 57 4.29 -1.82 -10.32
N HIS A 58 4.26 -2.15 -11.61
CA HIS A 58 3.74 -1.30 -12.66
C HIS A 58 2.23 -1.55 -12.83
N MET A 59 1.44 -0.49 -12.79
CA MET A 59 0.00 -0.47 -13.05
C MET A 59 -0.21 -0.06 -14.51
N GLY A 60 -0.33 -1.06 -15.42
CA GLY A 60 -0.27 -0.82 -16.86
C GLY A 60 -1.54 -0.26 -17.50
N ASP A 61 -2.72 -0.48 -16.87
CA ASP A 61 -4.01 -0.07 -17.46
C ASP A 61 -5.08 0.18 -16.36
N PRO A 62 -4.83 1.09 -15.41
CA PRO A 62 -5.83 1.44 -14.41
C PRO A 62 -6.99 2.22 -15.04
N THR A 63 -8.22 2.06 -14.54
CA THR A 63 -9.41 2.74 -15.10
C THR A 63 -9.58 4.19 -14.65
N PHE A 64 -8.74 4.67 -13.73
CA PHE A 64 -8.88 5.96 -13.05
C PHE A 64 -7.65 6.86 -13.17
N ALA A 65 -6.62 6.43 -13.86
CA ALA A 65 -5.38 7.18 -14.07
C ALA A 65 -4.68 6.68 -15.35
N ALA A 66 -3.69 7.43 -15.84
CA ALA A 66 -2.70 6.92 -16.78
C ALA A 66 -1.83 5.83 -16.09
N PRO A 67 -1.03 5.04 -16.83
CA PRO A 67 -0.11 4.07 -16.22
C PRO A 67 0.82 4.71 -15.21
N TYR A 68 1.11 3.99 -14.09
CA TYR A 68 1.98 4.47 -13.02
C TYR A 68 2.66 3.29 -12.31
N ASP A 69 3.69 3.59 -11.53
CA ASP A 69 4.36 2.64 -10.66
C ASP A 69 3.93 2.86 -9.21
N GLU A 70 3.70 1.76 -8.49
CA GLU A 70 3.25 1.77 -7.09
C GLU A 70 4.10 0.83 -6.24
N ALA A 71 4.41 1.26 -5.03
CA ALA A 71 5.05 0.43 -4.02
C ALA A 71 4.32 0.57 -2.69
N VAL A 72 4.15 -0.53 -1.97
CA VAL A 72 3.49 -0.56 -0.67
C VAL A 72 4.28 -1.38 0.34
N LEU A 73 4.22 -0.97 1.61
CA LEU A 73 4.58 -1.79 2.76
C LEU A 73 3.37 -1.91 3.68
N TYR A 74 3.06 -3.14 4.10
CA TYR A 74 1.91 -3.42 4.95
C TYR A 74 2.18 -4.54 5.95
N ALA A 75 1.46 -4.51 7.07
CA ALA A 75 1.35 -5.63 7.99
C ALA A 75 0.12 -6.47 7.67
N PHE A 76 0.18 -7.78 7.93
CA PHE A 76 -1.00 -8.63 7.95
C PHE A 76 -1.61 -8.60 9.36
N VAL A 77 -2.86 -8.15 9.45
CA VAL A 77 -3.54 -7.87 10.71
C VAL A 77 -4.90 -8.54 10.79
N SER A 78 -5.46 -8.61 11.99
CA SER A 78 -6.84 -9.04 12.23
C SER A 78 -7.64 -7.97 12.98
N TYR A 79 -8.93 -7.90 12.69
CA TYR A 79 -9.93 -7.14 13.45
C TYR A 79 -10.88 -8.11 14.14
N GLN A 80 -10.95 -8.04 15.49
CA GLN A 80 -11.77 -8.90 16.36
C GLN A 80 -11.57 -10.41 16.10
N ASP A 81 -10.40 -10.83 15.62
CA ASP A 81 -10.08 -12.22 15.23
C ASP A 81 -11.05 -12.83 14.17
N LYS A 82 -11.78 -11.99 13.44
CA LYS A 82 -12.80 -12.38 12.44
C LYS A 82 -12.46 -11.95 11.02
N ILE A 83 -11.95 -10.75 10.85
CA ILE A 83 -11.57 -10.21 9.55
C ILE A 83 -10.06 -10.10 9.53
N MET A 84 -9.42 -10.69 8.53
CA MET A 84 -7.98 -10.65 8.34
C MET A 84 -7.66 -9.92 7.03
N GLY A 85 -6.59 -9.13 7.00
CA GLY A 85 -6.21 -8.39 5.81
C GLY A 85 -4.94 -7.57 5.98
N ALA A 86 -4.60 -6.82 4.94
CA ALA A 86 -3.46 -5.93 4.92
C ALA A 86 -3.79 -4.60 5.63
N TYR A 87 -2.87 -4.09 6.42
CA TYR A 87 -2.85 -2.71 6.90
C TYR A 87 -1.65 -1.99 6.28
N PRO A 88 -1.85 -1.21 5.22
CA PRO A 88 -0.77 -0.46 4.58
C PRO A 88 -0.31 0.70 5.47
N PHE A 89 1.01 0.82 5.65
CA PHE A 89 1.61 1.97 6.33
C PHE A 89 1.74 3.17 5.39
N VAL A 90 2.10 2.89 4.13
CA VAL A 90 2.31 3.88 3.09
C VAL A 90 2.29 3.20 1.72
N LEU A 91 1.78 3.92 0.72
CA LEU A 91 1.88 3.59 -0.69
C LEU A 91 2.61 4.73 -1.39
N TYR A 92 3.67 4.42 -2.11
CA TYR A 92 4.42 5.36 -2.93
C TYR A 92 4.02 5.21 -4.38
N LEU A 93 3.91 6.34 -5.10
CA LEU A 93 3.53 6.36 -6.51
C LEU A 93 4.50 7.23 -7.30
N SER A 94 4.81 6.81 -8.54
CA SER A 94 5.52 7.64 -9.52
C SER A 94 5.03 7.34 -10.93
N GLY A 95 5.42 8.16 -11.90
CA GLY A 95 5.00 8.02 -13.29
C GLY A 95 3.82 8.91 -13.67
N GLU A 96 3.35 8.79 -14.92
CA GLU A 96 2.41 9.71 -15.54
C GLU A 96 1.07 9.82 -14.79
N GLY A 97 0.50 8.68 -14.35
CA GLY A 97 -0.79 8.63 -13.66
C GLY A 97 -0.71 8.71 -12.13
N ALA A 98 0.47 9.04 -11.56
CA ALA A 98 0.67 8.96 -10.12
C ALA A 98 -0.17 9.96 -9.31
N GLU A 99 -0.35 11.19 -9.82
CA GLU A 99 -1.14 12.22 -9.15
C GLU A 99 -2.62 11.84 -9.12
N GLU A 100 -3.20 11.43 -10.26
CA GLU A 100 -4.59 10.98 -10.33
C GLU A 100 -4.81 9.74 -9.46
N ALA A 101 -3.87 8.80 -9.47
CA ALA A 101 -3.94 7.60 -8.63
C ALA A 101 -3.82 7.92 -7.13
N MET A 102 -3.03 8.94 -6.76
CA MET A 102 -2.96 9.42 -5.38
C MET A 102 -4.30 10.03 -4.95
N ILE A 103 -4.85 10.95 -5.73
CA ILE A 103 -6.13 11.62 -5.44
C ILE A 103 -7.24 10.57 -5.33
N ALA A 104 -7.41 9.72 -6.35
CA ALA A 104 -8.44 8.68 -6.35
C ALA A 104 -8.32 7.73 -5.15
N GLY A 105 -7.11 7.34 -4.76
CA GLY A 105 -6.88 6.45 -3.63
C GLY A 105 -7.12 7.12 -2.27
N ARG A 106 -6.68 8.36 -2.10
CA ARG A 106 -6.86 9.11 -0.84
C ARG A 106 -8.31 9.51 -0.62
N GLU A 107 -8.96 10.10 -1.63
CA GLU A 107 -10.34 10.59 -1.52
C GLU A 107 -11.37 9.45 -1.58
N GLY A 108 -11.12 8.44 -2.43
CA GLY A 108 -12.08 7.35 -2.65
C GLY A 108 -11.97 6.18 -1.68
N ALA A 109 -10.81 5.95 -1.07
CA ALA A 109 -10.55 4.75 -0.25
C ALA A 109 -9.64 5.01 0.97
N CYS A 110 -9.35 6.26 1.31
CA CYS A 110 -8.55 6.66 2.49
C CYS A 110 -7.16 6.02 2.54
N MET A 111 -6.58 5.73 1.37
CA MET A 111 -5.28 5.07 1.27
C MET A 111 -4.15 6.02 1.67
N PRO A 112 -3.15 5.57 2.45
CA PRO A 112 -1.99 6.37 2.84
C PRO A 112 -1.01 6.51 1.65
N LYS A 113 -1.34 7.33 0.66
CA LYS A 113 -0.59 7.51 -0.59
C LYS A 113 0.27 8.77 -0.56
N LYS A 114 1.50 8.63 -1.07
CA LYS A 114 2.49 9.71 -1.22
C LYS A 114 3.16 9.60 -2.59
N LEU A 115 3.55 10.74 -3.18
CA LEU A 115 4.34 10.73 -4.41
C LEU A 115 5.81 10.43 -4.10
N ALA A 116 6.44 9.59 -4.89
CA ALA A 116 7.90 9.40 -4.91
C ALA A 116 8.51 10.19 -6.08
N ASP A 117 9.80 10.53 -5.97
CA ASP A 117 10.54 11.13 -7.09
C ASP A 117 10.60 10.12 -8.25
N ASP A 118 10.82 8.84 -7.91
CA ASP A 118 10.89 7.77 -8.89
C ASP A 118 10.72 6.39 -8.24
N ILE A 119 10.05 5.48 -8.92
CA ILE A 119 9.99 4.05 -8.61
C ILE A 119 10.54 3.32 -9.84
N LYS A 120 11.75 2.76 -9.71
CA LYS A 120 12.43 2.05 -10.81
C LYS A 120 12.22 0.57 -10.69
N ILE A 121 11.80 -0.07 -11.78
CA ILE A 121 11.66 -1.53 -11.88
C ILE A 121 12.46 -1.99 -13.10
N GLU A 122 13.63 -2.59 -12.86
CA GLU A 122 14.52 -3.10 -13.90
C GLU A 122 14.48 -4.62 -13.94
N LYS A 123 14.09 -5.18 -15.08
CA LYS A 123 13.99 -6.63 -15.30
C LYS A 123 15.17 -7.13 -16.13
N LEU A 124 15.87 -8.15 -15.62
CA LEU A 124 17.04 -8.77 -16.23
C LEU A 124 16.87 -10.30 -16.19
N GLU A 125 16.42 -10.92 -17.27
CA GLU A 125 16.18 -12.36 -17.36
C GLU A 125 15.41 -12.92 -16.14
N ASN A 126 16.14 -13.59 -15.22
CA ASN A 126 15.58 -14.20 -13.99
C ASN A 126 15.72 -13.31 -12.75
N LYS A 127 16.00 -12.00 -12.89
CA LYS A 127 16.19 -11.03 -11.80
C LYS A 127 15.37 -9.79 -12.04
N VAL A 128 14.94 -9.18 -10.93
CA VAL A 128 14.35 -7.86 -10.94
C VAL A 128 15.01 -7.03 -9.84
N GLN A 129 15.34 -5.80 -10.16
CA GLN A 129 15.73 -4.79 -9.18
C GLN A 129 14.66 -3.71 -9.13
N ALA A 130 14.21 -3.38 -7.91
CA ALA A 130 13.28 -2.30 -7.69
C ALA A 130 13.86 -1.30 -6.67
N LYS A 131 13.63 0.00 -6.91
CA LYS A 131 14.09 1.09 -6.04
C LYS A 131 13.00 2.11 -5.88
N ILE A 132 12.90 2.70 -4.69
CA ILE A 132 12.07 3.86 -4.42
C ILE A 132 12.98 5.01 -4.05
N ILE A 133 12.88 6.11 -4.78
CA ILE A 133 13.62 7.35 -4.53
C ILE A 133 12.61 8.42 -4.11
N ARG A 134 12.86 9.06 -2.98
CA ARG A 134 11.99 10.10 -2.46
C ARG A 134 12.80 11.21 -1.81
N HIS A 135 12.55 12.45 -2.22
CA HIS A 135 13.33 13.63 -1.82
C HIS A 135 14.85 13.41 -1.97
N GLY A 136 15.26 12.78 -3.11
CA GLY A 136 16.64 12.44 -3.41
C GLY A 136 17.24 11.29 -2.60
N THR A 137 16.48 10.66 -1.70
CA THR A 137 16.93 9.51 -0.89
C THR A 137 16.39 8.21 -1.45
N GLU A 138 17.26 7.19 -1.67
CA GLU A 138 16.86 5.83 -1.97
C GLU A 138 16.34 5.19 -0.67
N ILE A 139 15.01 5.20 -0.47
CA ILE A 139 14.36 4.70 0.75
C ILE A 139 14.14 3.19 0.74
N LEU A 140 14.08 2.57 -0.45
CA LEU A 140 14.01 1.13 -0.65
C LEU A 140 14.89 0.72 -1.82
N ASN A 141 15.67 -0.35 -1.62
CA ASN A 141 16.37 -1.09 -2.67
C ASN A 141 16.04 -2.57 -2.49
N LEU A 142 15.38 -3.15 -3.48
CA LEU A 142 14.95 -4.55 -3.50
C LEU A 142 15.53 -5.25 -4.71
N LYS A 143 16.17 -6.40 -4.49
CA LYS A 143 16.59 -7.31 -5.56
C LYS A 143 15.85 -8.62 -5.38
N TRP A 144 15.27 -9.12 -6.43
CA TRP A 144 14.65 -10.44 -6.51
C TRP A 144 15.35 -11.29 -7.55
N GLU A 145 15.53 -12.58 -7.28
CA GLU A 145 16.09 -13.56 -8.20
C GLU A 145 15.27 -14.86 -8.13
N ALA A 146 14.81 -15.32 -9.31
CA ALA A 146 14.01 -16.53 -9.43
C ALA A 146 14.70 -17.76 -8.84
N GLY A 147 13.91 -18.64 -8.22
CA GLY A 147 14.40 -19.90 -7.65
C GLY A 147 13.96 -20.12 -6.21
N VAL A 148 14.85 -20.70 -5.41
CA VAL A 148 14.52 -21.03 -4.01
C VAL A 148 14.45 -19.76 -3.17
N PRO A 149 13.33 -19.49 -2.47
CA PRO A 149 13.19 -18.32 -1.60
C PRO A 149 14.09 -18.41 -0.37
N ASN A 150 14.30 -17.31 0.33
CA ASN A 150 15.14 -17.24 1.53
C ASN A 150 14.63 -18.17 2.66
N ASP A 151 13.30 -18.28 2.82
CA ASP A 151 12.63 -19.15 3.79
C ASP A 151 11.43 -19.85 3.14
N ILE A 152 11.66 -21.02 2.57
CA ILE A 152 10.67 -21.77 1.79
C ILE A 152 9.45 -22.20 2.64
N GLU A 153 9.63 -22.51 3.91
CA GLU A 153 8.54 -22.96 4.79
C GLU A 153 7.60 -21.79 5.11
N THR A 154 8.15 -20.60 5.35
CA THR A 154 7.35 -19.39 5.56
C THR A 154 6.65 -18.98 4.27
N VAL A 155 7.33 -19.01 3.11
CA VAL A 155 6.72 -18.70 1.81
C VAL A 155 5.54 -19.63 1.49
N LYS A 156 5.69 -20.95 1.73
CA LYS A 156 4.60 -21.91 1.54
C LYS A 156 3.40 -21.61 2.43
N LYS A 157 3.61 -21.21 3.68
CA LYS A 157 2.53 -20.85 4.61
C LYS A 157 1.81 -19.57 4.19
N MET A 158 2.56 -18.57 3.70
CA MET A 158 2.01 -17.25 3.34
C MET A 158 1.33 -17.25 1.98
N PHE A 159 1.93 -17.87 0.97
CA PHE A 159 1.47 -17.80 -0.42
C PHE A 159 0.85 -19.10 -0.94
N GLY A 160 1.21 -20.24 -0.35
CA GLY A 160 0.88 -21.56 -0.91
C GLY A 160 -0.60 -21.93 -0.92
N SER A 161 -1.45 -21.26 -0.13
CA SER A 161 -2.89 -21.57 -0.05
C SER A 161 -3.80 -20.42 -0.48
N GLN A 162 -3.29 -19.23 -0.67
CA GLN A 162 -4.10 -18.02 -0.85
C GLN A 162 -4.17 -17.54 -2.30
N VAL A 163 -3.15 -17.82 -3.11
CA VAL A 163 -3.12 -17.41 -4.51
C VAL A 163 -3.25 -18.63 -5.41
N LYS A 164 -4.39 -18.72 -6.10
CA LYS A 164 -4.61 -19.69 -7.15
C LYS A 164 -4.44 -19.01 -8.48
N LEU A 165 -3.46 -19.47 -9.26
CA LEU A 165 -3.21 -18.90 -10.57
C LEU A 165 -4.40 -19.17 -11.51
N GLY A 166 -4.84 -18.11 -12.22
CA GLY A 166 -5.96 -18.19 -13.14
C GLY A 166 -7.35 -18.26 -12.50
N GLU A 167 -7.44 -18.17 -11.17
CA GLU A 167 -8.71 -18.08 -10.45
C GLU A 167 -8.81 -16.77 -9.68
N PRO A 168 -10.00 -16.11 -9.61
CA PRO A 168 -10.20 -14.93 -8.77
C PRO A 168 -9.95 -15.23 -7.30
N SER A 169 -9.25 -14.33 -6.61
CA SER A 169 -8.99 -14.40 -5.17
C SER A 169 -9.48 -13.14 -4.46
N GLU A 170 -10.02 -13.32 -3.26
CA GLU A 170 -10.48 -12.23 -2.41
C GLU A 170 -9.33 -11.70 -1.55
N MET A 171 -9.29 -10.39 -1.41
CA MET A 171 -8.32 -9.68 -0.57
C MET A 171 -9.05 -8.65 0.28
N ALA A 172 -8.59 -8.46 1.51
CA ALA A 172 -9.07 -7.39 2.37
C ALA A 172 -7.93 -6.45 2.77
N SER A 173 -8.24 -5.17 2.85
CA SER A 173 -7.31 -4.15 3.35
C SER A 173 -8.03 -3.23 4.33
N PHE A 174 -7.32 -2.84 5.39
CA PHE A 174 -7.83 -1.92 6.40
C PHE A 174 -7.25 -0.53 6.18
N PHE A 175 -8.11 0.48 6.28
CA PHE A 175 -7.73 1.88 6.22
C PHE A 175 -8.42 2.66 7.33
N ILE A 176 -7.93 3.86 7.59
CA ILE A 176 -8.54 4.79 8.51
C ILE A 176 -9.12 5.93 7.69
N ASN A 177 -10.45 6.00 7.65
CA ASN A 177 -11.16 7.16 7.11
C ASN A 177 -11.11 8.32 8.11
N TYR A 178 -10.96 9.55 7.64
CA TYR A 178 -10.99 10.75 8.45
C TYR A 178 -11.30 11.99 7.60
N ASP A 179 -11.80 13.03 8.26
CA ASP A 179 -11.91 14.36 7.71
C ASP A 179 -10.95 15.32 8.42
N ILE A 180 -10.59 16.41 7.76
CA ILE A 180 -9.89 17.55 8.35
C ILE A 180 -10.88 18.71 8.42
N GLU A 181 -11.20 19.14 9.63
CA GLU A 181 -12.09 20.26 9.89
C GLU A 181 -11.29 21.49 10.34
N GLN A 182 -11.48 22.61 9.64
CA GLN A 182 -10.90 23.89 10.05
C GLN A 182 -11.71 24.48 11.21
N GLN A 183 -11.02 24.90 12.26
CA GLN A 183 -11.60 25.51 13.45
C GLN A 183 -11.72 27.03 13.29
N ASP A 184 -12.47 27.68 14.18
CA ASP A 184 -12.69 29.14 14.16
C ASP A 184 -11.40 29.97 14.29
N ASP A 185 -10.37 29.42 14.90
CA ASP A 185 -9.05 30.06 15.06
C ASP A 185 -8.12 29.80 13.86
N GLY A 186 -8.62 29.09 12.82
CA GLY A 186 -7.86 28.73 11.62
C GLY A 186 -7.00 27.45 11.76
N SER A 187 -6.92 26.84 12.93
CA SER A 187 -6.27 25.55 13.12
C SER A 187 -7.07 24.41 12.47
N ASN A 188 -6.44 23.22 12.31
CA ASN A 188 -7.09 22.06 11.78
C ASN A 188 -7.20 20.95 12.82
N LYS A 189 -8.25 20.15 12.73
CA LYS A 189 -8.51 19.00 13.59
C LYS A 189 -8.91 17.77 12.74
N PHE A 190 -8.40 16.58 13.10
CA PHE A 190 -8.94 15.33 12.57
C PHE A 190 -10.29 15.04 13.23
N VAL A 191 -11.28 14.73 12.40
CA VAL A 191 -12.65 14.39 12.83
C VAL A 191 -13.15 13.18 12.04
N ASN A 192 -14.28 12.61 12.45
CA ASN A 192 -14.95 11.50 11.76
C ASN A 192 -14.01 10.31 11.48
N THR A 193 -13.11 10.01 12.42
CA THR A 193 -12.14 8.93 12.27
C THR A 193 -12.80 7.57 12.41
N GLU A 194 -12.62 6.71 11.41
CA GLU A 194 -13.28 5.41 11.30
C GLU A 194 -12.32 4.34 10.78
N LEU A 195 -12.33 3.16 11.39
CA LEU A 195 -11.70 2.00 10.81
C LEU A 195 -12.62 1.43 9.73
N ILE A 196 -12.10 1.30 8.52
CA ILE A 196 -12.80 0.67 7.40
C ILE A 196 -12.04 -0.55 6.90
N ALA A 197 -12.76 -1.53 6.36
CA ALA A 197 -12.18 -2.63 5.60
C ALA A 197 -12.70 -2.56 4.16
N THR A 198 -11.80 -2.58 3.20
CA THR A 198 -12.12 -2.73 1.78
C THR A 198 -11.94 -4.18 1.37
N GLN A 199 -12.82 -4.69 0.53
CA GLN A 199 -12.72 -6.02 -0.07
C GLN A 199 -12.52 -5.86 -1.57
N SER A 200 -11.52 -6.58 -2.09
CA SER A 200 -11.16 -6.58 -3.51
C SER A 200 -11.09 -7.99 -4.04
N THR A 201 -11.46 -8.17 -5.29
CA THR A 201 -11.24 -9.40 -6.04
C THR A 201 -10.15 -9.17 -7.08
N GLY A 202 -9.14 -10.04 -7.11
CA GLY A 202 -8.03 -9.97 -8.06
C GLY A 202 -7.80 -11.29 -8.80
N LEU A 203 -7.24 -11.20 -10.00
CA LEU A 203 -6.89 -12.36 -10.83
C LEU A 203 -5.39 -12.35 -11.11
N THR A 204 -4.65 -13.21 -10.40
CA THR A 204 -3.22 -13.44 -10.65
C THR A 204 -3.07 -14.49 -11.77
N THR A 205 -2.40 -14.10 -12.85
CA THR A 205 -2.22 -14.95 -14.03
C THR A 205 -0.86 -15.62 -14.10
N ASP A 206 0.14 -15.04 -13.44
CA ASP A 206 1.50 -15.56 -13.41
C ASP A 206 2.15 -15.27 -12.06
N MET A 207 2.98 -16.20 -11.56
CA MET A 207 3.73 -16.03 -10.33
C MET A 207 4.96 -16.93 -10.30
N GLU A 208 6.11 -16.34 -10.16
CA GLU A 208 7.39 -17.03 -10.01
C GLU A 208 8.04 -16.67 -8.68
N ILE A 209 8.26 -17.66 -7.81
CA ILE A 209 8.88 -17.45 -6.50
C ILE A 209 10.40 -17.28 -6.62
N GLY A 210 10.99 -16.56 -5.66
CA GLY A 210 12.43 -16.35 -5.62
C GLY A 210 12.92 -15.80 -4.29
N LYS A 211 14.24 -15.69 -4.19
CA LYS A 211 14.90 -15.03 -3.07
C LYS A 211 14.89 -13.52 -3.24
N ILE A 212 14.98 -12.83 -2.12
CA ILE A 212 15.14 -11.36 -2.09
C ILE A 212 16.41 -10.98 -1.33
N ASP A 213 16.96 -9.84 -1.72
CA ASP A 213 17.91 -9.05 -0.96
C ASP A 213 17.37 -7.62 -0.95
N MET A 214 17.26 -7.01 0.24
CA MET A 214 16.66 -5.70 0.34
C MET A 214 17.27 -4.85 1.43
N LYS A 215 17.23 -3.54 1.21
CA LYS A 215 17.65 -2.52 2.15
C LYS A 215 16.57 -1.44 2.25
N LEU A 216 16.23 -1.07 3.48
CA LEU A 216 15.40 0.08 3.80
C LEU A 216 16.29 1.20 4.36
N THR A 217 16.00 2.42 3.98
CA THR A 217 16.65 3.62 4.51
C THR A 217 15.56 4.58 4.98
N SER A 218 15.75 5.20 6.14
CA SER A 218 14.84 6.22 6.63
C SER A 218 15.23 7.60 6.16
N SER A 219 14.23 8.43 5.92
CA SER A 219 14.33 9.88 5.90
C SER A 219 13.47 10.48 7.02
N GLU A 220 13.45 11.78 7.18
CA GLU A 220 12.58 12.46 8.15
C GLU A 220 11.09 12.21 7.84
N ASP A 221 10.75 12.17 6.55
CA ASP A 221 9.37 11.98 6.07
C ASP A 221 8.96 10.51 5.92
N ASP A 222 9.93 9.60 5.80
CA ASP A 222 9.70 8.19 5.47
C ASP A 222 10.58 7.28 6.34
N PRO A 223 10.15 6.93 7.57
CA PRO A 223 10.97 6.20 8.55
C PRO A 223 11.00 4.68 8.29
N LEU A 224 11.21 4.24 7.03
CA LEU A 224 11.08 2.83 6.65
C LEU A 224 12.03 1.90 7.40
N ALA A 225 13.25 2.37 7.75
CA ALA A 225 14.21 1.55 8.48
C ALA A 225 13.81 1.28 9.95
N GLU A 226 12.75 1.92 10.47
CA GLU A 226 12.15 1.54 11.75
C GLU A 226 11.57 0.11 11.70
N LEU A 227 11.15 -0.33 10.52
CA LEU A 227 10.67 -1.69 10.24
C LEU A 227 11.82 -2.54 9.70
N GLU A 228 12.88 -2.69 10.51
CA GLU A 228 14.13 -3.33 10.16
C GLU A 228 13.94 -4.70 9.50
N VAL A 229 14.72 -4.98 8.45
CA VAL A 229 14.77 -6.29 7.79
C VAL A 229 15.65 -7.25 8.62
N LEU A 230 15.06 -7.90 9.61
CA LEU A 230 15.78 -8.87 10.45
C LEU A 230 16.10 -10.16 9.67
N LYS A 231 15.16 -10.62 8.84
CA LYS A 231 15.34 -11.83 8.03
C LYS A 231 14.48 -11.72 6.77
N PRO A 232 15.06 -11.75 5.57
CA PRO A 232 14.30 -11.90 4.34
C PRO A 232 13.55 -13.24 4.32
N VAL A 233 12.28 -13.24 3.91
CA VAL A 233 11.47 -14.45 3.74
C VAL A 233 11.50 -14.91 2.28
N GLY A 234 11.36 -14.00 1.34
CA GLY A 234 11.35 -14.25 -0.08
C GLY A 234 10.37 -13.35 -0.78
N GLY A 235 10.23 -13.56 -2.08
CA GLY A 235 9.32 -12.80 -2.91
C GLY A 235 8.85 -13.59 -4.13
N ALA A 236 8.00 -12.97 -4.91
CA ALA A 236 7.56 -13.50 -6.19
C ALA A 236 7.45 -12.39 -7.23
N HIS A 237 7.94 -12.63 -8.42
CA HIS A 237 7.51 -11.87 -9.60
C HIS A 237 6.10 -12.33 -9.95
N TYR A 238 5.18 -11.38 -10.14
CA TYR A 238 3.79 -11.70 -10.42
C TYR A 238 3.21 -10.83 -11.53
N LYS A 239 2.19 -11.38 -12.19
CA LYS A 239 1.29 -10.61 -13.06
C LYS A 239 -0.14 -10.78 -12.60
N MET A 240 -0.86 -9.68 -12.56
CA MET A 240 -2.27 -9.67 -12.21
C MET A 240 -3.04 -8.97 -13.33
N ASP A 241 -4.06 -9.66 -13.85
CA ASP A 241 -4.89 -9.14 -14.94
C ASP A 241 -5.77 -7.98 -14.45
N TYR A 242 -6.36 -8.13 -13.27
CA TYR A 242 -7.14 -7.08 -12.63
C TYR A 242 -7.16 -7.19 -11.10
N SER A 243 -7.46 -6.07 -10.44
CA SER A 243 -7.85 -5.99 -9.04
C SER A 243 -8.94 -4.93 -8.89
N VAL A 244 -10.15 -5.37 -8.49
CA VAL A 244 -11.33 -4.51 -8.34
C VAL A 244 -11.76 -4.45 -6.89
N MET A 245 -11.80 -3.25 -6.33
CA MET A 245 -12.43 -3.00 -5.05
C MET A 245 -13.96 -3.01 -5.24
N HIS A 246 -14.65 -3.87 -4.51
CA HIS A 246 -16.09 -4.07 -4.70
C HIS A 246 -16.94 -3.84 -3.46
N LYS A 247 -16.32 -3.70 -2.28
CA LYS A 247 -17.04 -3.47 -1.02
C LYS A 247 -16.17 -2.72 -0.03
N THR A 248 -16.80 -1.81 0.70
CA THR A 248 -16.21 -1.13 1.86
C THR A 248 -17.13 -1.34 3.06
N LEU A 249 -16.55 -1.73 4.18
CA LEU A 249 -17.24 -1.96 5.46
C LEU A 249 -16.72 -0.94 6.47
N LYS A 250 -17.62 -0.20 7.10
CA LYS A 250 -17.31 0.57 8.30
C LYS A 250 -17.30 -0.41 9.48
N LEU A 251 -16.19 -0.47 10.21
CA LEU A 251 -15.99 -1.44 11.28
C LEU A 251 -16.09 -0.82 12.66
N ASP A 252 -15.49 0.34 12.87
CA ASP A 252 -15.42 0.99 14.18
C ASP A 252 -15.26 2.50 14.04
N SER A 253 -15.74 3.24 15.03
CA SER A 253 -15.43 4.67 15.18
C SER A 253 -14.23 4.80 16.11
N LEU A 254 -13.24 5.58 15.70
CA LEU A 254 -11.98 5.72 16.42
C LEU A 254 -11.92 7.09 17.15
N ASN A 255 -11.15 7.15 18.23
CA ASN A 255 -10.87 8.42 18.87
C ASN A 255 -9.85 9.23 18.03
N PRO A 256 -10.20 10.44 17.53
CA PRO A 256 -9.30 11.22 16.68
C PRO A 256 -7.94 11.53 17.31
N GLU A 257 -7.88 11.78 18.63
CA GLU A 257 -6.64 12.12 19.35
C GLU A 257 -5.70 10.90 19.44
N GLU A 258 -6.27 9.69 19.64
CA GLU A 258 -5.50 8.46 19.72
C GLU A 258 -5.00 7.99 18.37
N ILE A 259 -5.75 8.28 17.28
CA ILE A 259 -5.43 7.80 15.94
C ILE A 259 -4.56 8.79 15.15
N ALA A 260 -4.57 10.07 15.47
CA ALA A 260 -3.82 11.11 14.77
C ALA A 260 -2.33 10.79 14.57
N PRO A 261 -1.58 10.20 15.52
CA PRO A 261 -0.18 9.83 15.31
C PRO A 261 0.05 8.86 14.15
N TYR A 262 -0.93 8.02 13.80
CA TYR A 262 -0.85 7.03 12.74
C TYR A 262 -1.24 7.60 11.36
N LEU A 263 -1.89 8.76 11.31
CA LEU A 263 -2.37 9.34 10.05
C LEU A 263 -1.30 10.17 9.34
N ILE A 264 -0.39 10.80 10.08
CA ILE A 264 0.52 11.79 9.51
C ILE A 264 1.52 11.14 8.56
N THR A 265 2.34 10.21 9.02
CA THR A 265 3.49 9.68 8.28
C THR A 265 3.12 9.00 6.95
N GLY A 266 1.98 8.30 6.90
CA GLY A 266 1.52 7.62 5.68
C GLY A 266 0.88 8.54 4.64
N HIS A 267 0.42 9.74 5.05
CA HIS A 267 -0.33 10.65 4.18
C HIS A 267 0.40 11.97 3.91
N TYR A 268 1.24 12.43 4.84
CA TYR A 268 1.85 13.76 4.80
C TYR A 268 3.36 13.68 5.04
N ASP A 269 4.07 14.70 4.61
CA ASP A 269 5.48 14.88 4.91
C ASP A 269 5.62 15.69 6.19
N ARG A 270 6.37 15.17 7.14
CA ARG A 270 6.60 15.82 8.45
C ARG A 270 7.33 17.15 8.30
N THR A 271 8.23 17.23 7.33
CA THR A 271 9.00 18.46 7.05
C THR A 271 8.13 19.65 6.67
N PHE A 272 6.93 19.41 6.13
CA PHE A 272 5.95 20.47 5.84
C PHE A 272 5.11 20.87 7.03
N VAL A 273 4.93 19.95 8.00
CA VAL A 273 4.03 20.15 9.16
C VAL A 273 4.76 20.78 10.34
N THR A 274 6.09 20.63 10.43
CA THR A 274 6.87 21.02 11.61
C THR A 274 7.48 22.42 11.54
N LYS A 275 7.36 23.13 10.42
CA LYS A 275 7.79 24.53 10.33
C LYS A 275 6.72 25.42 10.95
N GLN A 276 6.75 25.52 12.28
CA GLN A 276 6.12 26.65 12.99
C GLN A 276 7.18 27.73 13.19
N ASP A 277 6.81 28.98 12.83
CA ASP A 277 7.62 30.18 13.09
C ASP A 277 7.86 30.39 14.58
#